data_7ff04925bc812b63fe082eed85908cfa
#
_entry.id   7ff04925bc812b63fe082eed85908cfa
#
_cell.length_a   1.000
_cell.length_b   1.000
_cell.length_c   1.000
_cell.angle_alpha   90.00
_cell.angle_beta   90.00
_cell.angle_gamma   90.00
#
_symmetry.space_group_name_H-M   'P 1'
#
loop_
_entity.id
_entity.type
_entity.pdbx_description
1 polymer ?
#
loop_
_entity_poly.entity_id
_entity_poly.type
_entity_poly.pdbx_seq_one_letter_code
_entity_poly.pdbx_strand_id
1 'polypeptide(L)'
;SEPGLAFVMGKFDGILGLAFQSISVDNVTPVWYNLLSQGKVTDPLFGVYLSRNAQSKVGGEITFGGIDAARYTGDITYVPLNSQTYWAFVIDDMTIGGKSASLCTKCQGIADTGTSLIAGPKDAMTQINNMIGAKVGPTGQAAVNCSDISSMPDVAFVLNGKSFSLKAEQYVLQV
;
A
#
# COMPACT_ATOMS: atom_id res chain seq x y z
N SER A 1 14.74 10.33 -21.70
CA SER A 1 13.56 11.20 -21.59
C SER A 1 13.75 12.16 -20.42
N GLU A 2 13.49 13.44 -20.64
CA GLU A 2 13.57 14.43 -19.55
C GLU A 2 12.47 14.10 -18.51
N PRO A 3 12.79 14.20 -17.22
CA PRO A 3 11.80 13.98 -16.18
C PRO A 3 10.72 15.06 -16.28
N GLY A 4 9.45 14.66 -16.20
CA GLY A 4 8.31 15.57 -16.25
C GLY A 4 8.30 16.53 -15.05
N LEU A 5 7.45 17.55 -15.10
CA LEU A 5 7.36 18.63 -14.10
C LEU A 5 7.22 18.12 -12.66
N ALA A 6 6.60 16.96 -12.45
CA ALA A 6 6.47 16.33 -11.16
C ALA A 6 7.82 15.97 -10.50
N PHE A 7 8.82 15.60 -11.30
CA PHE A 7 10.18 15.34 -10.80
C PHE A 7 10.96 16.61 -10.49
N VAL A 8 10.69 17.70 -11.23
CA VAL A 8 11.31 18.99 -10.99
C VAL A 8 10.80 19.63 -9.68
N MET A 9 9.54 19.40 -9.35
CA MET A 9 8.91 19.93 -8.13
C MET A 9 9.00 18.98 -6.93
N GLY A 10 9.32 17.69 -7.15
CA GLY A 10 9.48 16.69 -6.11
C GLY A 10 10.73 16.91 -5.29
N LYS A 11 10.67 16.58 -3.99
CA LYS A 11 11.85 16.59 -3.09
C LYS A 11 12.56 15.23 -3.08
N PHE A 12 12.58 14.53 -4.20
CA PHE A 12 13.22 13.22 -4.36
C PHE A 12 14.01 13.20 -5.67
N ASP A 13 15.08 12.42 -5.72
CA ASP A 13 15.99 12.36 -6.86
C ASP A 13 15.61 11.25 -7.85
N GLY A 14 14.70 10.35 -7.48
CA GLY A 14 14.26 9.25 -8.35
C GLY A 14 13.26 8.32 -7.67
N ILE A 15 12.84 7.30 -8.41
CA ILE A 15 11.93 6.26 -7.95
C ILE A 15 12.64 4.92 -8.06
N LEU A 16 12.67 4.15 -6.96
CA LEU A 16 13.18 2.79 -6.95
C LEU A 16 12.03 1.80 -7.21
N GLY A 17 11.95 1.28 -8.44
CA GLY A 17 10.95 0.28 -8.83
C GLY A 17 11.30 -1.08 -8.24
N LEU A 18 10.44 -1.61 -7.36
CA LEU A 18 10.60 -2.93 -6.71
C LEU A 18 9.53 -3.94 -7.17
N ALA A 19 8.77 -3.64 -8.21
CA ALA A 19 7.86 -4.59 -8.84
C ALA A 19 8.60 -5.58 -9.76
N PHE A 20 7.86 -6.51 -10.37
CA PHE A 20 8.43 -7.54 -11.22
C PHE A 20 8.95 -7.00 -12.55
N GLN A 21 9.97 -7.66 -13.09
CA GLN A 21 10.57 -7.28 -14.37
C GLN A 21 9.57 -7.28 -15.53
N SER A 22 8.53 -8.12 -15.45
CA SER A 22 7.49 -8.23 -16.49
C SER A 22 6.78 -6.91 -16.81
N ILE A 23 6.79 -5.94 -15.89
CA ILE A 23 6.21 -4.59 -16.10
C ILE A 23 7.27 -3.48 -16.14
N SER A 24 8.54 -3.84 -16.20
CA SER A 24 9.62 -2.87 -16.38
C SER A 24 9.59 -2.30 -17.80
N VAL A 25 9.77 -0.98 -17.93
CA VAL A 25 9.86 -0.31 -19.23
C VAL A 25 11.02 -0.91 -20.02
N ASP A 26 10.78 -1.24 -21.29
CA ASP A 26 11.74 -1.91 -22.19
C ASP A 26 12.30 -3.23 -21.62
N ASN A 27 11.59 -3.83 -20.67
CA ASN A 27 12.00 -5.06 -19.96
C ASN A 27 13.39 -4.96 -19.33
N VAL A 28 13.80 -3.76 -18.94
CA VAL A 28 15.08 -3.52 -18.24
C VAL A 28 15.06 -4.25 -16.90
N THR A 29 16.15 -4.92 -16.56
CA THR A 29 16.26 -5.66 -15.30
C THR A 29 16.24 -4.70 -14.12
N PRO A 30 15.24 -4.80 -13.21
CA PRO A 30 15.18 -3.94 -12.02
C PRO A 30 16.37 -4.15 -11.07
N VAL A 31 16.66 -3.14 -10.26
CA VAL A 31 17.78 -3.15 -9.28
C VAL A 31 17.73 -4.37 -8.38
N TRP A 32 16.55 -4.76 -7.90
CA TRP A 32 16.37 -5.94 -7.04
C TRP A 32 16.90 -7.25 -7.68
N TYR A 33 16.58 -7.49 -8.95
CA TYR A 33 17.06 -8.67 -9.67
C TYR A 33 18.58 -8.64 -9.87
N ASN A 34 19.15 -7.43 -10.08
CA ASN A 34 20.59 -7.27 -10.17
C ASN A 34 21.28 -7.53 -8.83
N LEU A 35 20.70 -7.13 -7.70
CA LEU A 35 21.22 -7.46 -6.37
C LEU A 35 21.26 -8.97 -6.14
N LEU A 36 20.20 -9.68 -6.52
CA LEU A 36 20.12 -11.14 -6.42
C LEU A 36 21.16 -11.84 -7.32
N SER A 37 21.21 -11.48 -8.60
CA SER A 37 22.10 -12.10 -9.57
C SER A 37 23.59 -11.89 -9.27
N GLN A 38 23.91 -10.78 -8.62
CA GLN A 38 25.27 -10.44 -8.19
C GLN A 38 25.62 -10.99 -6.79
N GLY A 39 24.73 -11.75 -6.15
CA GLY A 39 24.94 -12.30 -4.80
C GLY A 39 25.11 -11.24 -3.71
N LYS A 40 24.51 -10.05 -3.91
CA LYS A 40 24.61 -8.95 -2.94
C LYS A 40 23.63 -9.10 -1.77
N VAL A 41 22.64 -9.97 -1.90
CA VAL A 41 21.66 -10.34 -0.88
C VAL A 41 21.61 -11.85 -0.75
N THR A 42 21.48 -12.35 0.48
CA THR A 42 21.49 -13.79 0.78
C THR A 42 20.12 -14.40 0.55
N ASP A 43 19.09 -13.78 1.13
CA ASP A 43 17.72 -14.26 1.03
C ASP A 43 16.95 -13.48 -0.04
N PRO A 44 16.20 -14.16 -0.92
CA PRO A 44 15.49 -13.50 -2.02
C PRO A 44 14.20 -12.81 -1.56
N LEU A 45 14.31 -11.95 -0.56
CA LEU A 45 13.21 -11.19 0.00
C LEU A 45 13.65 -9.78 0.42
N PHE A 46 12.72 -8.88 0.53
CA PHE A 46 12.91 -7.58 1.15
C PHE A 46 11.72 -7.20 2.02
N GLY A 47 11.96 -6.45 3.07
CA GLY A 47 10.96 -5.88 3.96
C GLY A 47 10.83 -4.39 3.77
N VAL A 48 9.63 -3.85 3.93
CA VAL A 48 9.36 -2.40 3.91
C VAL A 48 8.68 -2.01 5.22
N TYR A 49 9.25 -1.02 5.89
CA TYR A 49 8.65 -0.35 7.04
C TYR A 49 8.43 1.13 6.72
N LEU A 50 7.24 1.66 6.96
CA LEU A 50 6.93 3.08 6.84
C LEU A 50 6.58 3.65 8.23
N SER A 51 7.26 4.73 8.62
CA SER A 51 7.01 5.41 9.90
C SER A 51 5.69 6.17 9.86
N ARG A 52 4.92 6.10 10.95
CA ARG A 52 3.72 6.92 11.16
C ARG A 52 4.02 8.26 11.84
N ASN A 53 5.23 8.41 12.35
CA ASN A 53 5.63 9.64 13.02
C ASN A 53 6.07 10.69 11.98
N ALA A 54 5.18 11.64 11.70
CA ALA A 54 5.45 12.73 10.76
C ALA A 54 6.64 13.62 11.19
N GLN A 55 7.02 13.61 12.46
CA GLN A 55 8.17 14.35 12.98
C GLN A 55 9.46 13.51 12.94
N SER A 56 9.40 12.25 12.56
CA SER A 56 10.58 11.41 12.45
C SER A 56 11.46 11.89 11.30
N LYS A 57 12.77 11.99 11.57
CA LYS A 57 13.76 12.24 10.50
C LYS A 57 13.95 11.04 9.56
N VAL A 58 13.50 9.85 10.00
CA VAL A 58 13.53 8.61 9.21
C VAL A 58 12.10 8.27 8.85
N GLY A 59 11.77 8.42 7.57
CA GLY A 59 10.42 8.17 7.06
C GLY A 59 10.06 6.69 6.95
N GLY A 60 11.06 5.82 6.87
CA GLY A 60 10.88 4.38 6.74
C GLY A 60 12.19 3.66 6.51
N GLU A 61 12.10 2.37 6.23
CA GLU A 61 13.25 1.50 6.03
C GLU A 61 12.91 0.44 4.97
N ILE A 62 13.86 0.14 4.10
CA ILE A 62 13.82 -1.02 3.22
C ILE A 62 14.98 -1.93 3.62
N THR A 63 14.67 -3.15 4.03
CA THR A 63 15.66 -4.18 4.37
C THR A 63 15.77 -5.16 3.23
N PHE A 64 16.91 -5.25 2.57
CA PHE A 64 17.17 -6.23 1.51
C PHE A 64 17.82 -7.50 2.06
N GLY A 65 17.35 -8.66 1.63
CA GLY A 65 17.88 -9.96 2.05
C GLY A 65 17.47 -10.37 3.47
N GLY A 66 16.41 -9.79 4.02
CA GLY A 66 15.93 -10.09 5.35
C GLY A 66 14.71 -9.29 5.75
N ILE A 67 14.29 -9.45 7.01
CA ILE A 67 13.20 -8.71 7.64
C ILE A 67 13.69 -8.22 9.00
N ASP A 68 13.56 -6.91 9.27
CA ASP A 68 13.91 -6.36 10.58
C ASP A 68 12.82 -6.68 11.62
N ALA A 69 13.13 -7.59 12.54
CA ALA A 69 12.23 -8.01 13.62
C ALA A 69 11.84 -6.87 14.57
N ALA A 70 12.57 -5.75 14.59
CA ALA A 70 12.23 -4.58 15.40
C ALA A 70 11.06 -3.77 14.81
N ARG A 71 10.65 -4.05 13.56
CA ARG A 71 9.63 -3.29 12.84
C ARG A 71 8.23 -3.90 12.87
N TYR A 72 8.07 -5.09 13.44
CA TYR A 72 6.76 -5.75 13.55
C TYR A 72 6.64 -6.54 14.86
N THR A 73 5.42 -6.96 15.17
CA THR A 73 5.12 -7.84 16.32
C THR A 73 4.23 -8.99 15.84
N GLY A 74 4.35 -10.14 16.50
CA GLY A 74 3.61 -11.34 16.13
C GLY A 74 4.13 -12.00 14.85
N ASP A 75 3.30 -12.82 14.22
CA ASP A 75 3.66 -13.59 13.04
C ASP A 75 3.37 -12.85 11.74
N ILE A 76 4.27 -12.94 10.77
CA ILE A 76 4.05 -12.45 9.41
C ILE A 76 3.10 -13.42 8.69
N THR A 77 2.07 -12.87 8.06
CA THR A 77 1.16 -13.64 7.22
C THR A 77 1.51 -13.43 5.76
N TYR A 78 1.93 -14.48 5.10
CA TYR A 78 2.21 -14.44 3.68
C TYR A 78 0.93 -14.67 2.88
N VAL A 79 0.76 -13.85 1.84
CA VAL A 79 -0.39 -13.92 0.92
C VAL A 79 0.13 -14.29 -0.46
N PRO A 80 -0.35 -15.38 -1.08
CA PRO A 80 0.08 -15.77 -2.41
C PRO A 80 -0.23 -14.68 -3.43
N LEU A 81 0.72 -14.42 -4.33
CA LEU A 81 0.49 -13.56 -5.47
C LEU A 81 -0.35 -14.29 -6.53
N ASN A 82 -1.29 -13.58 -7.14
CA ASN A 82 -2.07 -14.10 -8.27
C ASN A 82 -1.48 -13.67 -9.63
N SER A 83 -0.53 -12.72 -9.62
CA SER A 83 0.21 -12.27 -10.81
C SER A 83 1.58 -11.76 -10.40
N GLN A 84 2.61 -12.10 -11.17
CA GLN A 84 3.98 -11.59 -11.00
C GLN A 84 4.21 -10.36 -11.91
N THR A 85 3.45 -9.30 -11.65
CA THR A 85 3.56 -7.99 -12.31
C THR A 85 3.81 -6.91 -11.28
N TYR A 86 2.76 -6.38 -10.66
CA TYR A 86 2.81 -5.72 -9.37
C TYR A 86 2.89 -6.77 -8.26
N TRP A 87 3.03 -6.37 -7.02
CA TRP A 87 2.78 -7.23 -5.85
C TRP A 87 1.28 -7.46 -5.71
N ALA A 88 0.73 -8.23 -6.64
CA ALA A 88 -0.70 -8.42 -6.84
C ALA A 88 -1.19 -9.70 -6.16
N PHE A 89 -2.26 -9.58 -5.38
CA PHE A 89 -2.85 -10.66 -4.59
C PHE A 89 -4.38 -10.59 -4.62
N VAL A 90 -5.02 -11.63 -4.11
CA VAL A 90 -6.48 -11.67 -3.96
C VAL A 90 -6.87 -11.07 -2.61
N ILE A 91 -7.82 -10.14 -2.64
CA ILE A 91 -8.56 -9.68 -1.46
C ILE A 91 -9.81 -10.55 -1.38
N ASP A 92 -9.93 -11.34 -0.30
CA ASP A 92 -11.06 -12.26 -0.13
C ASP A 92 -12.36 -11.50 0.15
N ASP A 93 -12.28 -10.47 0.99
CA ASP A 93 -13.40 -9.59 1.35
C ASP A 93 -12.85 -8.26 1.88
N MET A 94 -13.73 -7.27 1.95
CA MET A 94 -13.50 -6.01 2.63
C MET A 94 -14.62 -5.78 3.64
N THR A 95 -14.25 -5.45 4.89
CA THR A 95 -15.23 -5.17 5.93
C THR A 95 -15.15 -3.73 6.41
N ILE A 96 -16.31 -3.16 6.76
CA ILE A 96 -16.43 -1.82 7.34
C ILE A 96 -17.28 -1.95 8.61
N GLY A 97 -16.75 -1.53 9.75
CA GLY A 97 -17.40 -1.70 11.05
C GLY A 97 -17.66 -3.17 11.40
N GLY A 98 -16.79 -4.08 10.95
CA GLY A 98 -16.89 -5.52 11.19
C GLY A 98 -17.91 -6.27 10.33
N LYS A 99 -18.54 -5.59 9.36
CA LYS A 99 -19.50 -6.21 8.42
C LYS A 99 -18.93 -6.23 7.01
N SER A 100 -19.16 -7.32 6.27
CA SER A 100 -18.77 -7.35 4.85
C SER A 100 -19.37 -6.17 4.10
N ALA A 101 -18.53 -5.46 3.36
CA ALA A 101 -18.97 -4.35 2.53
C ALA A 101 -19.63 -4.83 1.23
N SER A 102 -19.49 -6.12 0.90
CA SER A 102 -19.97 -6.74 -0.35
C SER A 102 -19.48 -6.03 -1.63
N LEU A 103 -18.36 -5.33 -1.55
CA LEU A 103 -17.78 -4.55 -2.64
C LEU A 103 -16.63 -5.26 -3.33
N CYS A 104 -16.07 -6.24 -2.65
CA CYS A 104 -14.90 -6.98 -3.11
C CYS A 104 -15.05 -8.44 -2.66
N THR A 105 -15.38 -9.32 -3.57
CA THR A 105 -15.33 -10.77 -3.35
C THR A 105 -14.31 -11.36 -4.29
N LYS A 106 -13.15 -11.77 -3.76
CA LYS A 106 -11.99 -12.24 -4.52
C LYS A 106 -11.53 -11.26 -5.61
N CYS A 107 -11.50 -9.98 -5.29
CA CYS A 107 -10.96 -8.97 -6.19
C CYS A 107 -9.43 -8.90 -6.08
N GLN A 108 -8.80 -8.36 -7.12
CA GLN A 108 -7.36 -8.16 -7.11
C GLN A 108 -7.02 -6.86 -6.37
N GLY A 109 -6.02 -6.95 -5.49
CA GLY A 109 -5.35 -5.81 -4.88
C GLY A 109 -3.87 -5.79 -5.21
N ILE A 110 -3.23 -4.66 -5.03
CA ILE A 110 -1.78 -4.50 -5.08
C ILE A 110 -1.28 -3.81 -3.83
N ALA A 111 -0.10 -4.22 -3.34
CA ALA A 111 0.64 -3.49 -2.32
C ALA A 111 1.63 -2.54 -3.00
N ASP A 112 1.32 -1.24 -2.96
CA ASP A 112 2.10 -0.20 -3.61
C ASP A 112 2.55 0.85 -2.59
N THR A 113 3.82 0.81 -2.20
CA THR A 113 4.43 1.78 -1.28
C THR A 113 4.62 3.16 -1.91
N GLY A 114 4.45 3.28 -3.22
CA GLY A 114 4.47 4.55 -3.97
C GLY A 114 3.12 5.26 -4.03
N THR A 115 2.03 4.61 -3.56
CA THR A 115 0.68 5.18 -3.52
C THR A 115 0.29 5.50 -2.08
N SER A 116 0.07 6.78 -1.77
CA SER A 116 -0.15 7.25 -0.39
C SER A 116 -1.60 7.13 0.10
N LEU A 117 -2.56 6.88 -0.79
CA LEU A 117 -3.99 6.75 -0.47
C LEU A 117 -4.50 5.36 -0.89
N ILE A 118 -5.65 4.96 -0.33
CA ILE A 118 -6.35 3.77 -0.81
C ILE A 118 -7.10 4.13 -2.10
N ALA A 119 -6.69 3.53 -3.20
CA ALA A 119 -7.30 3.72 -4.51
C ALA A 119 -8.05 2.45 -4.94
N GLY A 120 -9.14 2.63 -5.68
CA GLY A 120 -9.94 1.51 -6.18
C GLY A 120 -10.92 1.94 -7.26
N PRO A 121 -11.70 0.99 -7.82
CA PRO A 121 -12.74 1.30 -8.81
C PRO A 121 -13.73 2.35 -8.28
N LYS A 122 -14.13 3.29 -9.14
CA LYS A 122 -14.94 4.46 -8.76
C LYS A 122 -16.20 4.08 -7.96
N ASP A 123 -16.93 3.07 -8.42
CA ASP A 123 -18.20 2.69 -7.79
C ASP A 123 -17.99 2.07 -6.40
N ALA A 124 -16.96 1.25 -6.23
CA ALA A 124 -16.59 0.69 -4.94
C ALA A 124 -16.13 1.80 -3.99
N MET A 125 -15.25 2.69 -4.45
CA MET A 125 -14.78 3.81 -3.63
C MET A 125 -15.90 4.77 -3.24
N THR A 126 -16.88 5.00 -4.12
CA THR A 126 -18.05 5.82 -3.78
C THR A 126 -18.84 5.19 -2.63
N GLN A 127 -19.06 3.88 -2.67
CA GLN A 127 -19.78 3.18 -1.61
C GLN A 127 -18.97 3.16 -0.29
N ILE A 128 -17.67 2.89 -0.35
CA ILE A 128 -16.78 2.94 0.81
C ILE A 128 -16.83 4.33 1.45
N ASN A 129 -16.67 5.39 0.66
CA ASN A 129 -16.71 6.76 1.14
C ASN A 129 -18.05 7.11 1.83
N ASN A 130 -19.17 6.65 1.28
CA ASN A 130 -20.47 6.81 1.92
C ASN A 130 -20.54 6.05 3.26
N MET A 131 -20.02 4.83 3.33
CA MET A 131 -20.04 4.00 4.56
C MET A 131 -19.18 4.59 5.68
N ILE A 132 -18.08 5.26 5.34
CA ILE A 132 -17.20 5.93 6.33
C ILE A 132 -17.55 7.40 6.57
N GLY A 133 -18.57 7.93 5.89
CA GLY A 133 -19.01 9.32 6.03
C GLY A 133 -18.13 10.35 5.31
N ALA A 134 -17.31 9.91 4.35
CA ALA A 134 -16.44 10.81 3.60
C ALA A 134 -17.15 11.48 2.42
N LYS A 135 -16.71 12.70 2.08
CA LYS A 135 -17.19 13.47 0.92
C LYS A 135 -16.09 13.58 -0.13
N VAL A 136 -16.44 13.26 -1.37
CA VAL A 136 -15.48 13.33 -2.49
C VAL A 136 -15.42 14.78 -3.00
N GLY A 137 -14.22 15.33 -3.03
CA GLY A 137 -13.93 16.65 -3.56
C GLY A 137 -13.77 16.67 -5.09
N PRO A 138 -13.58 17.87 -5.68
CA PRO A 138 -13.41 18.03 -7.13
C PRO A 138 -12.23 17.29 -7.73
N THR A 139 -11.20 17.03 -6.93
CA THR A 139 -9.98 16.29 -7.33
C THR A 139 -10.15 14.76 -7.30
N GLY A 140 -11.32 14.27 -6.89
CA GLY A 140 -11.57 12.83 -6.70
C GLY A 140 -11.08 12.27 -5.36
N GLN A 141 -10.43 13.08 -4.53
CA GLN A 141 -10.02 12.69 -3.18
C GLN A 141 -11.20 12.82 -2.21
N ALA A 142 -11.32 11.83 -1.32
CA ALA A 142 -12.34 11.86 -0.26
C ALA A 142 -11.78 12.56 0.99
N ALA A 143 -12.63 13.31 1.67
CA ALA A 143 -12.29 14.03 2.89
C ALA A 143 -13.34 13.81 3.98
N VAL A 144 -12.91 13.85 5.23
CA VAL A 144 -13.74 13.79 6.45
C VAL A 144 -13.37 14.94 7.37
N ASN A 145 -14.25 15.28 8.32
CA ASN A 145 -13.86 16.20 9.39
C ASN A 145 -12.96 15.47 10.39
N CYS A 146 -11.87 16.09 10.80
CA CYS A 146 -10.95 15.50 11.79
C CYS A 146 -11.64 15.21 13.14
N SER A 147 -12.69 15.99 13.51
CA SER A 147 -13.50 15.73 14.71
C SER A 147 -14.22 14.37 14.70
N ASP A 148 -14.47 13.81 13.52
CA ASP A 148 -15.28 12.61 13.37
C ASP A 148 -14.44 11.33 13.43
N ILE A 149 -13.10 11.43 13.30
CA ILE A 149 -12.17 10.32 13.22
C ILE A 149 -12.37 9.29 14.34
N SER A 150 -12.57 9.73 15.58
CA SER A 150 -12.74 8.85 16.74
C SER A 150 -14.02 8.00 16.69
N SER A 151 -15.02 8.39 15.90
CA SER A 151 -16.29 7.68 15.74
C SER A 151 -16.40 6.91 14.42
N MET A 152 -15.40 7.03 13.54
CA MET A 152 -15.40 6.36 12.24
C MET A 152 -15.17 4.85 12.39
N PRO A 153 -15.78 4.03 11.51
CA PRO A 153 -15.64 2.58 11.58
C PRO A 153 -14.24 2.12 11.19
N ASP A 154 -13.84 0.96 11.74
CA ASP A 154 -12.68 0.25 11.24
C ASP A 154 -12.92 -0.21 9.79
N VAL A 155 -11.89 -0.15 8.97
CA VAL A 155 -11.85 -0.71 7.62
C VAL A 155 -10.87 -1.89 7.63
N ALA A 156 -11.31 -3.07 7.20
CA ALA A 156 -10.41 -4.21 7.15
C ALA A 156 -10.41 -4.89 5.80
N PHE A 157 -9.24 -5.40 5.42
CA PHE A 157 -9.03 -6.25 4.26
C PHE A 157 -8.82 -7.69 4.72
N VAL A 158 -9.59 -8.62 4.18
CA VAL A 158 -9.41 -10.05 4.43
C VAL A 158 -8.51 -10.60 3.35
N LEU A 159 -7.32 -11.07 3.74
CA LEU A 159 -6.29 -11.58 2.85
C LEU A 159 -5.90 -12.98 3.30
N ASN A 160 -6.04 -13.96 2.43
CA ASN A 160 -5.75 -15.37 2.73
C ASN A 160 -6.42 -15.83 4.04
N GLY A 161 -7.71 -15.46 4.21
CA GLY A 161 -8.51 -15.80 5.38
C GLY A 161 -8.22 -15.01 6.65
N LYS A 162 -7.20 -14.14 6.66
CA LYS A 162 -6.86 -13.30 7.82
C LYS A 162 -7.33 -11.86 7.61
N SER A 163 -7.95 -11.27 8.63
CA SER A 163 -8.39 -9.87 8.61
C SER A 163 -7.27 -8.93 9.06
N PHE A 164 -7.03 -7.90 8.25
CA PHE A 164 -6.11 -6.80 8.54
C PHE A 164 -6.90 -5.52 8.68
N SER A 165 -7.14 -5.13 9.93
CA SER A 165 -7.98 -3.98 10.27
C SER A 165 -7.16 -2.70 10.40
N LEU A 166 -7.69 -1.63 9.82
CA LEU A 166 -7.21 -0.26 9.92
C LEU A 166 -8.20 0.55 10.76
N LYS A 167 -7.70 1.20 11.79
CA LYS A 167 -8.44 2.23 12.52
C LYS A 167 -8.55 3.50 11.67
N ALA A 168 -9.50 4.37 12.02
CA ALA A 168 -9.69 5.62 11.27
C ALA A 168 -8.42 6.48 11.21
N GLU A 169 -7.65 6.55 12.29
CA GLU A 169 -6.37 7.26 12.32
C GLU A 169 -5.30 6.66 11.39
N GLN A 170 -5.55 5.45 10.88
CA GLN A 170 -4.62 4.76 10.00
C GLN A 170 -4.97 4.94 8.52
N TYR A 171 -6.25 5.09 8.19
CA TYR A 171 -6.69 5.30 6.81
C TYR A 171 -7.08 6.75 6.49
N VAL A 172 -7.15 7.63 7.49
CA VAL A 172 -7.33 9.06 7.31
C VAL A 172 -5.99 9.77 7.42
N LEU A 173 -5.57 10.43 6.34
CA LEU A 173 -4.40 11.29 6.34
C LEU A 173 -4.80 12.67 6.85
N GLN A 174 -4.23 13.10 7.96
CA GLN A 174 -4.41 14.45 8.49
C GLN A 174 -3.44 15.42 7.80
N VAL A 175 -3.96 16.47 7.21
CA VAL A 175 -3.22 17.51 6.47
C VAL A 175 -3.52 18.88 7.00
#